data_cbb46ba76b3681d7ec98d3612b9223df
#
_entry.id   cbb46ba76b3681d7ec98d3612b9223df
#
_cell.length_a   1.000
_cell.length_b   1.000
_cell.length_c   1.000
_cell.angle_alpha   90.00
_cell.angle_beta   90.00
_cell.angle_gamma   90.00
#
_symmetry.space_group_name_H-M   'P 1'
#
loop_
_entity.id
_entity.type
_entity.pdbx_description
1 polymer ?
#
loop_
_entity_poly.entity_id
_entity_poly.type
_entity_poly.pdbx_seq_one_letter_code
_entity_poly.pdbx_strand_id
1 'polypeptide(L)'
;TLLANTRIIAAWDQFKNSGPAPAGYSYGTEYSTPTDLINAGADTANIYSYATHGSHVAGIAGGSGAGTEFRGIAFESEFLITTFLVDESAVIDAWEWMKNTADAQGKRLVVNMIWGLYHMQAIDGNSLLSQALDNYSSQGVVFVTSAGNNGGENFHIKQDFANDSLLTRINFYNSTTLSTLWGQSVHAWGTPGEEFSVGIKVLNTSNVLVGESQYYSTATTVNYIDSFVVVGTDTVFFNLSCDAAYPTNGRPQARLRVKRPSGSYRVVLKSQAPSGTVHYWNVTELTSDVGNWGMPFSSLGSGYTAGNDSNGIGTPACSNSAISVAAYAANFYTAGGTLAGGAPANFSSTGPLMNDTLKPDISAPGIQVTSSMSSYTDAAYTTITSVDFNSRTYDFARLSGTSMSSPVVAGVVALILNANPTLTPAQVKDIIIQTAREDSHTGVLPPEGDVNWGHGKINAYLAVQTALGVVGTVEIEQ
;
A
#
# COMPACT_ATOMS: atom_id res chain seq x y z
N THR A 1 -6.46 31.15 -17.70
CA THR A 1 -5.43 30.41 -18.34
C THR A 1 -4.65 29.52 -17.35
N LEU A 2 -5.38 28.63 -16.65
CA LEU A 2 -4.85 27.65 -15.71
C LEU A 2 -3.92 26.60 -16.35
N LEU A 3 -3.85 26.55 -17.67
CA LEU A 3 -3.03 25.60 -18.43
C LEU A 3 -1.62 26.12 -18.79
N ALA A 4 -1.34 27.40 -18.56
CA ALA A 4 -0.08 28.01 -18.99
C ALA A 4 1.08 27.82 -17.99
N ASN A 5 0.79 27.55 -16.72
CA ASN A 5 1.79 27.40 -15.66
C ASN A 5 1.64 26.04 -14.98
N THR A 6 2.72 25.27 -14.95
CA THR A 6 2.75 24.04 -14.16
C THR A 6 2.68 24.36 -12.66
N ARG A 7 2.00 23.52 -11.90
CA ARG A 7 2.03 23.52 -10.42
C ARG A 7 2.96 22.45 -9.86
N ILE A 8 3.68 21.73 -10.71
CA ILE A 8 4.80 20.90 -10.29
C ILE A 8 5.98 21.81 -10.02
N ILE A 9 6.41 21.91 -8.77
CA ILE A 9 7.56 22.75 -8.36
C ILE A 9 8.85 22.08 -8.78
N ALA A 10 8.97 20.77 -8.50
CA ALA A 10 10.09 19.94 -8.88
C ALA A 10 9.68 18.46 -8.98
N ALA A 11 10.45 17.71 -9.74
CA ALA A 11 10.35 16.27 -9.83
C ALA A 11 11.74 15.63 -9.71
N TRP A 12 11.83 14.50 -9.01
CA TRP A 12 13.05 13.71 -8.90
C TRP A 12 12.79 12.30 -9.43
N ASP A 13 13.43 11.97 -10.57
CA ASP A 13 13.45 10.61 -11.10
C ASP A 13 14.71 9.91 -10.58
N GLN A 14 14.56 9.03 -9.60
CA GLN A 14 15.68 8.35 -8.95
C GLN A 14 16.34 7.28 -9.84
N PHE A 15 15.67 6.86 -10.93
CA PHE A 15 16.23 5.90 -11.89
C PHE A 15 17.10 6.56 -12.96
N LYS A 16 16.78 7.79 -13.37
CA LYS A 16 17.50 8.50 -14.42
C LYS A 16 18.75 9.17 -13.86
N ASN A 17 19.88 8.97 -14.55
CA ASN A 17 21.15 9.65 -14.26
C ASN A 17 21.61 10.50 -15.46
N SER A 18 20.68 11.10 -16.18
CA SER A 18 20.94 11.90 -17.40
C SER A 18 21.02 13.41 -17.12
N GLY A 19 20.70 13.85 -15.92
CA GLY A 19 20.75 15.24 -15.47
C GLY A 19 21.38 15.36 -14.07
N PRO A 20 21.35 16.58 -13.48
CA PRO A 20 21.87 16.78 -12.14
C PRO A 20 21.01 16.05 -11.11
N ALA A 21 21.64 15.41 -10.14
CA ALA A 21 20.97 14.92 -8.94
C ALA A 21 20.55 16.12 -8.06
N PRO A 22 19.54 15.97 -7.18
CA PRO A 22 19.25 16.99 -6.19
C PRO A 22 20.46 17.29 -5.29
N ALA A 23 20.53 18.50 -4.76
CA ALA A 23 21.61 18.91 -3.89
C ALA A 23 21.69 17.99 -2.65
N GLY A 24 22.88 17.45 -2.40
CA GLY A 24 23.16 16.50 -1.32
C GLY A 24 23.06 15.03 -1.71
N TYR A 25 22.56 14.71 -2.90
CA TYR A 25 22.43 13.33 -3.41
C TYR A 25 23.38 13.10 -4.60
N SER A 26 23.71 11.83 -4.84
CA SER A 26 24.64 11.44 -5.91
C SER A 26 23.98 10.62 -7.03
N TYR A 27 22.66 10.50 -7.02
CA TYR A 27 21.90 9.67 -7.96
C TYR A 27 20.58 10.32 -8.37
N GLY A 28 19.99 9.80 -9.42
CA GLY A 28 18.74 10.33 -9.97
C GLY A 28 18.94 11.59 -10.80
N THR A 29 17.87 12.14 -11.31
CA THR A 29 17.81 13.40 -12.04
C THR A 29 16.71 14.28 -11.46
N GLU A 30 17.05 15.51 -11.06
CA GLU A 30 16.10 16.51 -10.62
C GLU A 30 15.68 17.42 -11.77
N TYR A 31 14.39 17.73 -11.82
CA TYR A 31 13.76 18.67 -12.74
C TYR A 31 13.09 19.75 -11.91
N SER A 32 13.71 20.94 -11.84
CA SER A 32 13.28 22.01 -10.91
C SER A 32 12.84 23.30 -11.63
N THR A 33 12.86 23.31 -12.97
CA THR A 33 12.32 24.42 -13.75
C THR A 33 11.19 23.98 -14.67
N PRO A 34 10.26 24.86 -15.07
CA PRO A 34 9.21 24.53 -16.05
C PRO A 34 9.76 23.96 -17.36
N THR A 35 10.92 24.44 -17.81
CA THR A 35 11.56 23.95 -19.03
C THR A 35 12.07 22.52 -18.83
N ASP A 36 12.70 22.23 -17.70
CA ASP A 36 13.22 20.89 -17.38
C ASP A 36 12.06 19.89 -17.30
N LEU A 37 10.97 20.26 -16.62
CA LEU A 37 9.77 19.42 -16.50
C LEU A 37 9.12 19.11 -17.85
N ILE A 38 9.09 20.10 -18.78
CA ILE A 38 8.59 19.87 -20.15
C ILE A 38 9.53 18.93 -20.90
N ASN A 39 10.84 19.12 -20.78
CA ASN A 39 11.86 18.34 -21.48
C ASN A 39 12.02 16.93 -20.89
N ALA A 40 11.67 16.72 -19.62
CA ALA A 40 11.70 15.41 -18.98
C ALA A 40 10.85 14.37 -19.71
N GLY A 41 9.73 14.80 -20.30
CA GLY A 41 8.77 13.90 -20.95
C GLY A 41 8.06 13.01 -19.93
N ALA A 42 8.18 11.69 -20.07
CA ALA A 42 7.72 10.72 -19.09
C ALA A 42 8.83 10.41 -18.08
N ASP A 43 8.45 9.98 -16.88
CA ASP A 43 9.36 9.36 -15.93
C ASP A 43 9.91 8.02 -16.44
N THR A 44 10.82 7.42 -15.69
CA THR A 44 11.31 6.07 -16.01
C THR A 44 10.20 5.05 -15.78
N ALA A 45 9.99 4.18 -16.76
CA ALA A 45 9.11 3.03 -16.58
C ALA A 45 9.69 2.10 -15.52
N ASN A 46 8.91 1.83 -14.50
CA ASN A 46 9.24 0.83 -13.49
C ASN A 46 8.64 -0.54 -13.84
N ILE A 47 8.60 -1.46 -12.87
CA ILE A 47 8.09 -2.84 -13.04
C ILE A 47 6.62 -2.92 -13.49
N TYR A 48 5.85 -1.85 -13.45
CA TYR A 48 4.40 -1.87 -13.72
C TYR A 48 4.00 -1.33 -15.09
N SER A 49 4.59 -0.27 -15.59
CA SER A 49 4.40 0.35 -16.90
C SER A 49 4.70 1.84 -16.88
N TYR A 50 4.57 2.51 -18.05
CA TYR A 50 4.74 3.96 -18.12
C TYR A 50 3.59 4.71 -17.45
N ALA A 51 3.93 5.52 -16.45
CA ALA A 51 3.34 6.81 -16.08
C ALA A 51 1.81 6.92 -15.89
N THR A 52 1.06 5.84 -15.81
CA THR A 52 -0.41 5.92 -15.72
C THR A 52 -0.89 6.21 -14.31
N HIS A 53 -0.41 5.44 -13.36
CA HIS A 53 -0.93 5.39 -12.00
C HIS A 53 -0.66 6.69 -11.22
N GLY A 54 0.59 7.18 -11.23
CA GLY A 54 0.96 8.41 -10.53
C GLY A 54 0.24 9.65 -11.08
N SER A 55 0.05 9.75 -12.42
CA SER A 55 -0.70 10.85 -13.03
C SER A 55 -2.17 10.86 -12.58
N HIS A 56 -2.80 9.70 -12.52
CA HIS A 56 -4.19 9.57 -12.06
C HIS A 56 -4.32 9.96 -10.58
N VAL A 57 -3.42 9.49 -9.74
CA VAL A 57 -3.37 9.79 -8.31
C VAL A 57 -3.15 11.29 -8.05
N ALA A 58 -2.17 11.91 -8.72
CA ALA A 58 -1.92 13.34 -8.60
C ALA A 58 -3.13 14.17 -9.06
N GLY A 59 -3.81 13.71 -10.11
CA GLY A 59 -5.05 14.32 -10.59
C GLY A 59 -6.16 14.31 -9.54
N ILE A 60 -6.34 13.20 -8.80
CA ILE A 60 -7.34 13.12 -7.70
C ILE A 60 -6.96 14.06 -6.56
N ALA A 61 -5.69 14.06 -6.14
CA ALA A 61 -5.26 14.89 -5.00
C ALA A 61 -5.44 16.38 -5.28
N GLY A 62 -5.01 16.84 -6.46
CA GLY A 62 -5.00 18.27 -6.71
C GLY A 62 -5.01 18.68 -8.19
N GLY A 63 -5.43 17.83 -9.12
CA GLY A 63 -5.53 18.20 -10.55
C GLY A 63 -6.46 19.38 -10.79
N SER A 64 -6.10 20.29 -11.70
CA SER A 64 -6.95 21.45 -12.04
C SER A 64 -8.23 21.10 -12.79
N GLY A 65 -8.35 19.86 -13.28
CA GLY A 65 -9.44 19.40 -14.14
C GLY A 65 -9.36 19.91 -15.58
N ALA A 66 -8.43 20.79 -15.90
CA ALA A 66 -8.18 21.33 -17.24
C ALA A 66 -9.45 21.87 -17.96
N GLY A 67 -10.41 22.39 -17.19
CA GLY A 67 -11.69 22.88 -17.71
C GLY A 67 -12.81 21.84 -17.76
N THR A 68 -12.54 20.59 -17.43
CA THR A 68 -13.55 19.56 -17.23
C THR A 68 -14.18 19.65 -15.82
N GLU A 69 -15.20 18.84 -15.56
CA GLU A 69 -15.79 18.69 -14.21
C GLU A 69 -14.90 17.89 -13.25
N PHE A 70 -13.83 17.23 -13.74
CA PHE A 70 -12.98 16.32 -12.96
C PHE A 70 -11.80 17.06 -12.33
N ARG A 71 -12.08 17.88 -11.33
CA ARG A 71 -11.05 18.52 -10.50
C ARG A 71 -10.63 17.62 -9.36
N GLY A 72 -9.35 17.72 -9.00
CA GLY A 72 -8.84 17.16 -7.74
C GLY A 72 -9.35 17.91 -6.51
N ILE A 73 -9.21 17.31 -5.35
CA ILE A 73 -9.72 17.84 -4.07
C ILE A 73 -9.06 19.18 -3.73
N ALA A 74 -7.73 19.24 -3.77
CA ALA A 74 -6.94 20.45 -3.49
C ALA A 74 -6.37 21.03 -4.81
N PHE A 75 -7.24 21.44 -5.73
CA PHE A 75 -6.91 21.76 -7.12
C PHE A 75 -6.03 23.01 -7.32
N GLU A 76 -5.68 23.71 -6.25
CA GLU A 76 -4.71 24.82 -6.26
C GLU A 76 -3.38 24.45 -5.59
N SER A 77 -3.24 23.25 -5.05
CA SER A 77 -2.00 22.77 -4.44
C SER A 77 -0.87 22.64 -5.46
N GLU A 78 0.33 22.84 -5.00
CA GLU A 78 1.56 22.57 -5.74
C GLU A 78 2.07 21.16 -5.48
N PHE A 79 2.91 20.64 -6.36
CA PHE A 79 3.36 19.25 -6.33
C PHE A 79 4.87 19.14 -6.30
N LEU A 80 5.34 18.20 -5.51
CA LEU A 80 6.64 17.55 -5.63
C LEU A 80 6.40 16.11 -6.05
N ILE A 81 7.07 15.64 -7.08
CA ILE A 81 6.88 14.30 -7.64
C ILE A 81 8.18 13.52 -7.54
N THR A 82 8.11 12.27 -7.10
CA THR A 82 9.26 11.37 -7.12
C THR A 82 8.89 10.06 -7.80
N THR A 83 9.68 9.68 -8.82
CA THR A 83 9.74 8.31 -9.31
C THR A 83 10.84 7.62 -8.51
N PHE A 84 10.45 6.82 -7.52
CA PHE A 84 11.36 6.31 -6.50
C PHE A 84 11.81 4.87 -6.76
N LEU A 85 13.02 4.56 -6.34
CA LEU A 85 13.51 3.20 -6.22
C LEU A 85 12.75 2.48 -5.09
N VAL A 86 12.43 1.20 -5.30
CA VAL A 86 11.78 0.37 -4.27
C VAL A 86 12.83 -0.10 -3.27
N ASP A 87 13.36 0.86 -2.52
CA ASP A 87 14.40 0.71 -1.51
C ASP A 87 14.10 1.67 -0.35
N GLU A 88 14.28 1.21 0.90
CA GLU A 88 13.92 2.00 2.08
C GLU A 88 14.72 3.31 2.15
N SER A 89 16.00 3.27 1.81
CA SER A 89 16.86 4.46 1.84
C SER A 89 16.42 5.48 0.80
N ALA A 90 16.13 5.03 -0.42
CA ALA A 90 15.69 5.88 -1.51
C ALA A 90 14.33 6.54 -1.24
N VAL A 91 13.43 5.83 -0.54
CA VAL A 91 12.14 6.39 -0.09
C VAL A 91 12.36 7.47 0.97
N ILE A 92 13.26 7.24 1.94
CA ILE A 92 13.59 8.21 2.98
C ILE A 92 14.28 9.45 2.38
N ASP A 93 15.21 9.26 1.44
CA ASP A 93 15.84 10.34 0.68
C ASP A 93 14.79 11.20 -0.06
N ALA A 94 13.77 10.55 -0.65
CA ALA A 94 12.68 11.27 -1.31
C ALA A 94 11.87 12.13 -0.31
N TRP A 95 11.58 11.63 0.90
CA TRP A 95 10.89 12.40 1.94
C TRP A 95 11.72 13.59 2.41
N GLU A 96 13.02 13.40 2.61
CA GLU A 96 13.93 14.47 2.99
C GLU A 96 14.00 15.56 1.91
N TRP A 97 14.18 15.15 0.65
CA TRP A 97 14.19 16.08 -0.47
C TRP A 97 12.87 16.88 -0.57
N MET A 98 11.72 16.20 -0.46
CA MET A 98 10.42 16.87 -0.49
C MET A 98 10.26 17.85 0.67
N LYS A 99 10.66 17.44 1.89
CA LYS A 99 10.57 18.29 3.08
C LYS A 99 11.46 19.52 2.95
N ASN A 100 12.71 19.35 2.57
CA ASN A 100 13.66 20.45 2.40
C ASN A 100 13.18 21.44 1.32
N THR A 101 12.61 20.93 0.22
CA THR A 101 12.03 21.77 -0.84
C THR A 101 10.80 22.54 -0.37
N ALA A 102 9.91 21.91 0.37
CA ALA A 102 8.71 22.56 0.93
C ALA A 102 9.08 23.61 1.98
N ASP A 103 9.99 23.29 2.90
CA ASP A 103 10.48 24.18 3.94
C ASP A 103 11.14 25.45 3.36
N ALA A 104 11.96 25.28 2.30
CA ALA A 104 12.60 26.39 1.60
C ALA A 104 11.58 27.37 0.99
N GLN A 105 10.35 26.93 0.76
CA GLN A 105 9.25 27.76 0.26
C GLN A 105 8.27 28.20 1.37
N GLY A 106 8.53 27.85 2.63
CA GLY A 106 7.66 28.13 3.75
C GLY A 106 6.30 27.44 3.67
N LYS A 107 6.22 26.26 3.01
CA LYS A 107 4.99 25.52 2.77
C LYS A 107 4.90 24.26 3.63
N ARG A 108 3.66 23.88 3.94
CA ARG A 108 3.37 22.60 4.60
C ARG A 108 3.42 21.47 3.56
N LEU A 109 3.87 20.30 3.99
CA LEU A 109 4.02 19.12 3.15
C LEU A 109 3.02 18.01 3.53
N VAL A 110 2.31 17.51 2.52
CA VAL A 110 1.52 16.28 2.58
C VAL A 110 2.14 15.27 1.62
N VAL A 111 2.61 14.15 2.14
CA VAL A 111 3.16 13.05 1.33
C VAL A 111 2.08 11.99 1.13
N ASN A 112 1.70 11.75 -0.12
CA ASN A 112 0.76 10.69 -0.48
C ASN A 112 1.52 9.49 -1.03
N MET A 113 1.45 8.36 -0.33
CA MET A 113 2.08 7.11 -0.69
C MET A 113 1.03 6.06 -1.03
N ILE A 114 1.10 5.54 -2.25
CA ILE A 114 0.07 4.69 -2.83
C ILE A 114 0.59 3.30 -3.20
N TRP A 115 1.58 2.85 -2.47
CA TRP A 115 2.18 1.53 -2.57
C TRP A 115 2.11 0.82 -1.22
N GLY A 116 2.21 -0.50 -1.21
CA GLY A 116 2.22 -1.28 0.01
C GLY A 116 3.00 -2.58 -0.18
N LEU A 117 3.85 -2.92 0.79
CA LEU A 117 4.70 -4.09 0.75
C LEU A 117 4.58 -4.88 2.05
N TYR A 118 4.78 -6.19 1.98
CA TYR A 118 4.65 -7.11 3.11
C TYR A 118 5.98 -7.72 3.54
N HIS A 119 7.09 -7.29 2.93
CA HIS A 119 8.43 -7.85 3.16
C HIS A 119 9.41 -6.84 3.77
N MET A 120 9.05 -5.57 3.83
CA MET A 120 9.87 -4.51 4.43
C MET A 120 9.68 -4.54 5.96
N GLN A 121 10.35 -5.48 6.63
CA GLN A 121 10.30 -5.67 8.07
C GLN A 121 8.90 -6.05 8.60
N ALA A 122 8.68 -5.92 9.91
CA ALA A 122 7.41 -6.24 10.53
C ALA A 122 6.33 -5.22 10.19
N ILE A 123 5.11 -5.70 9.95
CA ILE A 123 3.93 -4.88 9.67
C ILE A 123 3.14 -4.60 10.97
N ASP A 124 3.84 -4.09 11.96
CA ASP A 124 3.31 -3.73 13.30
C ASP A 124 3.51 -2.26 13.66
N GLY A 125 3.95 -1.44 12.68
CA GLY A 125 4.26 -0.02 12.88
C GLY A 125 5.64 0.26 13.49
N ASN A 126 6.48 -0.76 13.72
CA ASN A 126 7.79 -0.61 14.36
C ASN A 126 8.97 -0.83 13.39
N SER A 127 8.73 -0.99 12.10
CA SER A 127 9.81 -1.09 11.12
C SER A 127 10.69 0.16 11.10
N LEU A 128 11.93 0.08 10.60
CA LEU A 128 12.80 1.25 10.47
C LEU A 128 12.17 2.32 9.57
N LEU A 129 11.49 1.90 8.51
CA LEU A 129 10.76 2.82 7.64
C LEU A 129 9.59 3.50 8.39
N SER A 130 8.85 2.75 9.23
CA SER A 130 7.79 3.32 10.07
C SER A 130 8.35 4.32 11.08
N GLN A 131 9.48 4.02 11.71
CA GLN A 131 10.16 4.93 12.64
C GLN A 131 10.66 6.20 11.93
N ALA A 132 11.19 6.08 10.71
CA ALA A 132 11.58 7.23 9.90
C ALA A 132 10.36 8.09 9.55
N LEU A 133 9.25 7.48 9.14
CA LEU A 133 7.99 8.16 8.88
C LEU A 133 7.50 8.93 10.12
N ASP A 134 7.47 8.27 11.28
CA ASP A 134 7.06 8.89 12.54
C ASP A 134 7.98 10.07 12.91
N ASN A 135 9.29 9.96 12.64
CA ASN A 135 10.23 11.05 12.84
C ASN A 135 9.95 12.25 11.92
N TYR A 136 9.70 12.05 10.61
CA TYR A 136 9.32 13.14 9.71
C TYR A 136 7.94 13.72 10.05
N SER A 137 7.02 12.89 10.53
CA SER A 137 5.72 13.37 11.03
C SER A 137 5.91 14.29 12.23
N SER A 138 6.80 13.97 13.17
CA SER A 138 7.12 14.84 14.31
C SER A 138 7.68 16.22 13.88
N GLN A 139 8.23 16.30 12.67
CA GLN A 139 8.73 17.54 12.05
C GLN A 139 7.69 18.26 11.19
N GLY A 140 6.44 17.82 11.22
CA GLY A 140 5.31 18.52 10.59
C GLY A 140 4.87 17.96 9.24
N VAL A 141 5.45 16.88 8.74
CA VAL A 141 5.03 16.21 7.50
C VAL A 141 3.80 15.33 7.77
N VAL A 142 2.74 15.48 7.00
CA VAL A 142 1.57 14.59 7.09
C VAL A 142 1.67 13.52 6.01
N PHE A 143 1.62 12.26 6.44
CA PHE A 143 1.66 11.10 5.55
C PHE A 143 0.28 10.48 5.38
N VAL A 144 -0.13 10.31 4.13
CA VAL A 144 -1.38 9.62 3.76
C VAL A 144 -1.04 8.42 2.90
N THR A 145 -1.62 7.27 3.20
CA THR A 145 -1.24 6.00 2.57
C THR A 145 -2.47 5.18 2.18
N SER A 146 -2.35 4.41 1.12
CA SER A 146 -3.38 3.44 0.74
C SER A 146 -3.32 2.20 1.64
N ALA A 147 -4.49 1.70 2.09
CA ALA A 147 -4.58 0.50 2.93
C ALA A 147 -4.10 -0.79 2.23
N GLY A 148 -4.14 -0.83 0.90
CA GLY A 148 -3.80 -2.00 0.09
C GLY A 148 -5.00 -2.60 -0.63
N ASN A 149 -4.74 -3.48 -1.60
CA ASN A 149 -5.76 -4.06 -2.48
C ASN A 149 -5.82 -5.60 -2.38
N ASN A 150 -5.54 -6.16 -1.22
CA ASN A 150 -5.59 -7.60 -0.97
C ASN A 150 -6.86 -8.03 -0.19
N GLY A 151 -7.89 -7.19 -0.15
CA GLY A 151 -9.20 -7.57 0.38
C GLY A 151 -9.79 -8.74 -0.42
N GLY A 152 -10.36 -9.71 0.29
CA GLY A 152 -10.86 -10.95 -0.31
C GLY A 152 -9.79 -11.98 -0.69
N GLU A 153 -8.50 -11.63 -0.59
CA GLU A 153 -7.39 -12.58 -0.78
C GLU A 153 -7.07 -13.27 0.55
N ASN A 154 -7.32 -14.57 0.61
CA ASN A 154 -7.07 -15.36 1.82
C ASN A 154 -5.58 -15.66 2.03
N PHE A 155 -4.75 -14.63 2.08
CA PHE A 155 -3.29 -14.71 2.04
C PHE A 155 -2.61 -14.64 3.41
N HIS A 156 -3.40 -14.51 4.48
CA HIS A 156 -2.92 -14.43 5.85
C HIS A 156 -3.44 -15.60 6.70
N ILE A 157 -2.63 -16.05 7.67
CA ILE A 157 -3.03 -16.97 8.74
C ILE A 157 -2.50 -16.42 10.06
N LYS A 158 -3.35 -16.37 11.08
CA LYS A 158 -2.98 -16.23 12.50
C LYS A 158 -3.16 -17.59 13.16
N GLN A 159 -2.09 -18.18 13.67
CA GLN A 159 -2.12 -19.47 14.35
C GLN A 159 -1.61 -19.32 15.78
N ASP A 160 -2.48 -19.67 16.72
CA ASP A 160 -2.09 -19.85 18.12
C ASP A 160 -1.63 -21.31 18.32
N PHE A 161 -0.40 -21.48 18.80
CA PHE A 161 0.20 -22.80 19.00
C PHE A 161 0.12 -23.23 20.46
N ALA A 162 -0.14 -24.51 20.66
CA ALA A 162 -0.17 -25.18 21.95
C ALA A 162 0.54 -26.56 21.85
N ASN A 163 1.81 -26.54 21.43
CA ASN A 163 2.63 -27.72 21.13
C ASN A 163 2.04 -28.55 19.98
N ASP A 164 1.61 -27.89 18.93
CA ASP A 164 0.98 -28.48 17.75
C ASP A 164 1.63 -27.97 16.46
N SER A 165 1.00 -28.23 15.32
CA SER A 165 1.52 -27.89 14.01
C SER A 165 0.46 -27.32 13.07
N LEU A 166 0.91 -26.47 12.15
CA LEU A 166 0.15 -25.93 11.03
C LEU A 166 0.57 -26.61 9.72
N LEU A 167 -0.43 -27.00 8.92
CA LEU A 167 -0.25 -27.36 7.52
C LEU A 167 -1.18 -26.50 6.67
N THR A 168 -0.65 -25.86 5.64
CA THR A 168 -1.45 -25.09 4.69
C THR A 168 -0.81 -25.12 3.30
N ARG A 169 -1.63 -25.16 2.25
CA ARG A 169 -1.14 -25.10 0.88
C ARG A 169 -0.77 -23.65 0.53
N ILE A 170 0.43 -23.46 0.00
CA ILE A 170 0.89 -22.22 -0.62
C ILE A 170 0.35 -22.20 -2.05
N ASN A 171 -0.56 -21.28 -2.38
CA ASN A 171 -0.97 -21.06 -3.75
C ASN A 171 0.01 -20.10 -4.43
N PHE A 172 0.33 -20.38 -5.69
CA PHE A 172 1.24 -19.59 -6.49
C PHE A 172 0.49 -18.68 -7.45
N TYR A 173 0.95 -17.44 -7.59
CA TYR A 173 0.46 -16.54 -8.62
C TYR A 173 0.62 -17.17 -9.99
N ASN A 174 -0.42 -17.16 -10.79
CA ASN A 174 -0.44 -17.77 -12.10
C ASN A 174 -0.62 -16.70 -13.18
N SER A 175 0.49 -16.21 -13.72
CA SER A 175 0.48 -15.33 -14.89
C SER A 175 1.36 -15.91 -15.98
N THR A 176 0.87 -15.90 -17.19
CA THR A 176 1.64 -16.23 -18.39
C THR A 176 2.33 -15.02 -19.00
N THR A 177 1.95 -13.81 -18.56
CA THR A 177 2.44 -12.53 -19.09
C THR A 177 3.52 -11.89 -18.20
N LEU A 178 3.61 -12.28 -16.92
CA LEU A 178 4.59 -11.74 -15.98
C LEU A 178 5.87 -12.58 -16.04
N SER A 179 6.80 -12.19 -16.89
CA SER A 179 8.09 -12.90 -17.11
C SER A 179 9.02 -12.83 -15.88
N THR A 180 8.78 -11.89 -14.97
CA THR A 180 9.57 -11.71 -13.75
C THR A 180 9.08 -12.55 -12.57
N LEU A 181 8.04 -13.36 -12.73
CA LEU A 181 7.52 -14.21 -11.66
C LEU A 181 8.53 -15.29 -11.28
N TRP A 182 8.96 -15.29 -10.00
CA TRP A 182 9.87 -16.29 -9.46
C TRP A 182 9.14 -17.37 -8.67
N GLY A 183 8.23 -16.99 -7.78
CA GLY A 183 7.50 -17.92 -6.92
C GLY A 183 6.66 -17.19 -5.87
N GLN A 184 6.72 -17.71 -4.64
CA GLN A 184 6.02 -17.11 -3.47
C GLN A 184 6.98 -16.90 -2.31
N SER A 185 6.73 -15.86 -1.54
CA SER A 185 7.41 -15.56 -0.28
C SER A 185 6.40 -15.69 0.86
N VAL A 186 6.68 -16.55 1.82
CA VAL A 186 5.93 -16.64 3.08
C VAL A 186 6.70 -15.88 4.14
N HIS A 187 6.12 -14.79 4.64
CA HIS A 187 6.64 -14.03 5.78
C HIS A 187 5.95 -14.49 7.05
N ALA A 188 6.71 -14.96 8.01
CA ALA A 188 6.21 -15.45 9.30
C ALA A 188 6.79 -14.64 10.46
N TRP A 189 5.92 -14.22 11.38
CA TRP A 189 6.28 -13.43 12.56
C TRP A 189 5.64 -14.02 13.81
N GLY A 190 6.47 -14.39 14.78
CA GLY A 190 6.03 -15.01 16.02
C GLY A 190 5.87 -14.04 17.19
N THR A 191 5.45 -14.57 18.33
CA THR A 191 5.41 -13.85 19.61
C THR A 191 6.83 -13.60 20.12
N PRO A 192 7.18 -12.42 20.64
CA PRO A 192 8.50 -12.17 21.21
C PRO A 192 8.87 -13.18 22.29
N GLY A 193 10.08 -13.75 22.20
CA GLY A 193 10.59 -14.74 23.13
C GLY A 193 10.11 -16.18 22.93
N GLU A 194 9.20 -16.41 21.98
CA GLU A 194 8.71 -17.74 21.61
C GLU A 194 9.34 -18.18 20.28
N GLU A 195 9.78 -19.44 20.18
CA GLU A 195 10.33 -19.96 18.94
C GLU A 195 9.28 -20.69 18.11
N PHE A 196 9.46 -20.70 16.79
CA PHE A 196 8.70 -21.56 15.87
C PHE A 196 9.61 -22.13 14.78
N SER A 197 9.13 -23.13 14.08
CA SER A 197 9.87 -23.74 12.99
C SER A 197 9.01 -23.79 11.74
N VAL A 198 9.64 -23.64 10.58
CA VAL A 198 8.99 -23.70 9.26
C VAL A 198 9.70 -24.68 8.33
N GLY A 199 8.99 -25.18 7.33
CA GLY A 199 9.50 -26.00 6.26
C GLY A 199 8.44 -26.25 5.22
N ILE A 200 8.74 -27.08 4.22
CA ILE A 200 7.79 -27.42 3.16
C ILE A 200 7.54 -28.92 3.06
N LYS A 201 6.32 -29.28 2.66
CA LYS A 201 5.97 -30.58 2.09
C LYS A 201 5.63 -30.39 0.61
N VAL A 202 5.97 -31.36 -0.18
CA VAL A 202 5.58 -31.41 -1.61
C VAL A 202 4.65 -32.61 -1.81
N LEU A 203 3.47 -32.32 -2.33
CA LEU A 203 2.46 -33.34 -2.62
C LEU A 203 2.24 -33.40 -4.13
N ASN A 204 1.85 -34.58 -4.62
CA ASN A 204 1.35 -34.73 -5.98
C ASN A 204 -0.09 -34.23 -6.12
N THR A 205 -0.67 -34.31 -7.32
CA THR A 205 -2.04 -33.88 -7.62
C THR A 205 -3.12 -34.67 -6.85
N SER A 206 -2.79 -35.86 -6.35
CA SER A 206 -3.70 -36.69 -5.52
C SER A 206 -3.48 -36.45 -4.02
N ASN A 207 -2.78 -35.41 -3.61
CA ASN A 207 -2.43 -35.07 -2.23
C ASN A 207 -1.54 -36.12 -1.51
N VAL A 208 -0.83 -36.95 -2.25
CA VAL A 208 0.13 -37.88 -1.67
C VAL A 208 1.47 -37.17 -1.48
N LEU A 209 2.07 -37.33 -0.29
CA LEU A 209 3.39 -36.80 0.04
C LEU A 209 4.44 -37.46 -0.87
N VAL A 210 5.22 -36.65 -1.59
CA VAL A 210 6.29 -37.10 -2.48
C VAL A 210 7.67 -36.57 -2.09
N GLY A 211 7.71 -35.62 -1.14
CA GLY A 211 8.95 -35.13 -0.56
C GLY A 211 8.69 -34.06 0.49
N GLU A 212 9.66 -33.85 1.38
CA GLU A 212 9.58 -32.76 2.37
C GLU A 212 10.98 -32.30 2.79
N SER A 213 11.08 -31.06 3.26
CA SER A 213 12.28 -30.50 3.90
C SER A 213 12.34 -30.93 5.37
N GLN A 214 13.47 -30.72 6.02
CA GLN A 214 13.50 -30.62 7.49
C GLN A 214 12.71 -29.40 7.98
N TYR A 215 12.53 -29.28 9.30
CA TYR A 215 12.12 -28.05 9.94
C TYR A 215 13.34 -27.16 10.18
N TYR A 216 13.15 -25.85 10.00
CA TYR A 216 14.14 -24.81 10.27
C TYR A 216 13.58 -23.94 11.39
N SER A 217 14.28 -23.93 12.55
CA SER A 217 13.84 -23.21 13.75
C SER A 217 14.31 -21.77 13.74
N THR A 218 13.47 -20.88 14.25
CA THR A 218 13.83 -19.49 14.57
C THR A 218 14.58 -19.36 15.90
N ALA A 219 14.86 -20.43 16.63
CA ALA A 219 15.66 -20.41 17.86
C ALA A 219 17.07 -19.83 17.64
N THR A 220 17.58 -19.90 16.42
CA THR A 220 18.85 -19.29 16.03
C THR A 220 18.68 -18.45 14.77
N THR A 221 19.32 -17.28 14.73
CA THR A 221 19.34 -16.45 13.53
C THR A 221 20.16 -17.11 12.43
N VAL A 222 19.57 -17.22 11.25
CA VAL A 222 20.16 -17.75 10.02
C VAL A 222 19.95 -16.75 8.89
N ASN A 223 21.02 -16.14 8.43
CA ASN A 223 20.93 -15.08 7.43
C ASN A 223 20.37 -15.57 6.08
N TYR A 224 20.78 -16.76 5.66
CA TYR A 224 20.34 -17.32 4.37
C TYR A 224 20.67 -18.81 4.24
N ILE A 225 19.71 -19.58 3.77
CA ILE A 225 19.88 -21.00 3.40
C ILE A 225 19.25 -21.20 2.01
N ASP A 226 20.02 -21.66 1.04
CA ASP A 226 19.48 -22.26 -0.19
C ASP A 226 19.28 -23.75 0.03
N SER A 227 18.12 -24.26 -0.37
CA SER A 227 17.77 -25.67 -0.19
C SER A 227 16.78 -26.14 -1.27
N PHE A 228 16.49 -27.44 -1.26
CA PHE A 228 15.58 -28.03 -2.22
C PHE A 228 14.95 -29.32 -1.69
N VAL A 229 13.87 -29.74 -2.34
CA VAL A 229 13.23 -31.05 -2.16
C VAL A 229 13.25 -31.76 -3.52
N VAL A 230 13.88 -32.94 -3.59
CA VAL A 230 13.86 -33.78 -4.80
C VAL A 230 12.57 -34.59 -4.85
N VAL A 231 11.90 -34.57 -6.00
CA VAL A 231 10.62 -35.25 -6.23
C VAL A 231 10.68 -36.00 -7.54
N GLY A 232 11.07 -37.26 -7.48
CA GLY A 232 11.34 -38.06 -8.70
C GLY A 232 12.49 -37.45 -9.50
N THR A 233 12.21 -36.97 -10.72
CA THR A 233 13.19 -36.31 -11.59
C THR A 233 13.14 -34.78 -11.44
N ASP A 234 12.19 -34.23 -10.68
CA ASP A 234 12.00 -32.79 -10.46
C ASP A 234 12.62 -32.32 -9.15
N THR A 235 12.79 -31.02 -9.05
CA THR A 235 13.31 -30.36 -7.85
C THR A 235 12.50 -29.12 -7.51
N VAL A 236 12.03 -29.02 -6.27
CA VAL A 236 11.40 -27.82 -5.73
C VAL A 236 12.42 -27.04 -4.91
N PHE A 237 12.85 -25.90 -5.44
CA PHE A 237 13.83 -25.03 -4.79
C PHE A 237 13.14 -24.07 -3.81
N PHE A 238 13.79 -23.84 -2.68
CA PHE A 238 13.39 -22.80 -1.72
C PHE A 238 14.63 -22.23 -1.05
N ASN A 239 14.47 -21.02 -0.52
CA ASN A 239 15.43 -20.46 0.42
C ASN A 239 14.74 -19.89 1.67
N LEU A 240 15.52 -19.71 2.71
CA LEU A 240 15.02 -19.32 4.02
C LEU A 240 16.02 -18.39 4.71
N SER A 241 15.48 -17.36 5.38
CA SER A 241 16.18 -16.64 6.45
C SER A 241 15.34 -16.69 7.72
N CYS A 242 16.01 -16.69 8.88
CA CYS A 242 15.37 -16.69 10.18
C CYS A 242 16.08 -15.71 11.13
N ASP A 243 15.32 -15.00 11.93
CA ASP A 243 15.78 -14.24 13.10
C ASP A 243 15.16 -14.78 14.36
N ALA A 244 15.98 -14.98 15.41
CA ALA A 244 15.49 -15.40 16.72
C ALA A 244 14.78 -14.25 17.46
N ALA A 245 15.26 -13.04 17.26
CA ALA A 245 14.68 -11.81 17.82
C ALA A 245 14.99 -10.64 16.88
N TYR A 246 14.03 -10.27 16.05
CA TYR A 246 14.22 -9.21 15.06
C TYR A 246 14.53 -7.87 15.75
N PRO A 247 15.50 -7.09 15.28
CA PRO A 247 16.06 -5.97 16.05
C PRO A 247 15.05 -4.89 16.44
N THR A 248 14.02 -4.63 15.62
CA THR A 248 13.08 -3.52 15.86
C THR A 248 11.94 -3.88 16.81
N ASN A 249 11.63 -5.18 17.02
CA ASN A 249 10.45 -5.60 17.80
C ASN A 249 10.67 -6.85 18.66
N GLY A 250 11.86 -7.47 18.62
CA GLY A 250 12.19 -8.66 19.40
C GLY A 250 11.43 -9.94 18.99
N ARG A 251 10.70 -9.92 17.89
CA ARG A 251 9.92 -11.05 17.39
C ARG A 251 10.80 -12.06 16.64
N PRO A 252 10.60 -13.37 16.83
CA PRO A 252 11.16 -14.33 15.90
C PRO A 252 10.51 -14.17 14.52
N GLN A 253 11.34 -14.27 13.49
CA GLN A 253 10.91 -14.06 12.09
C GLN A 253 11.44 -15.18 11.21
N ALA A 254 10.67 -15.59 10.21
CA ALA A 254 11.14 -16.42 9.13
C ALA A 254 10.59 -15.89 7.79
N ARG A 255 11.48 -15.80 6.80
CA ARG A 255 11.11 -15.59 5.40
C ARG A 255 11.43 -16.85 4.61
N LEU A 256 10.39 -17.55 4.15
CA LEU A 256 10.49 -18.74 3.32
C LEU A 256 10.10 -18.39 1.89
N ARG A 257 11.06 -18.41 0.97
CA ARG A 257 10.83 -18.20 -0.46
C ARG A 257 10.78 -19.53 -1.18
N VAL A 258 9.73 -19.80 -1.92
CA VAL A 258 9.58 -21.06 -2.67
C VAL A 258 9.47 -20.73 -4.15
N LYS A 259 10.40 -21.27 -4.95
CA LYS A 259 10.35 -21.14 -6.39
C LYS A 259 9.14 -21.90 -6.93
N ARG A 260 8.43 -21.32 -7.90
CA ARG A 260 7.29 -21.98 -8.52
C ARG A 260 7.74 -23.29 -9.14
N PRO A 261 7.15 -24.45 -8.76
CA PRO A 261 7.49 -25.73 -9.34
C PRO A 261 7.19 -25.77 -10.84
N SER A 262 8.02 -26.46 -11.60
CA SER A 262 7.80 -26.71 -13.04
C SER A 262 6.71 -27.75 -13.30
N GLY A 263 6.49 -28.66 -12.36
CA GLY A 263 5.48 -29.72 -12.44
C GLY A 263 4.19 -29.39 -11.67
N SER A 264 3.19 -30.24 -11.81
CA SER A 264 1.89 -30.10 -11.14
C SER A 264 1.93 -30.54 -9.67
N TYR A 265 2.86 -29.99 -8.90
CA TYR A 265 2.97 -30.24 -7.48
C TYR A 265 2.19 -29.23 -6.65
N ARG A 266 1.81 -29.66 -5.44
CA ARG A 266 1.24 -28.79 -4.39
C ARG A 266 2.29 -28.58 -3.31
N VAL A 267 2.70 -27.36 -3.08
CA VAL A 267 3.60 -27.03 -1.99
C VAL A 267 2.78 -26.67 -0.77
N VAL A 268 3.13 -27.26 0.35
CA VAL A 268 2.49 -27.07 1.65
C VAL A 268 3.51 -26.46 2.60
N LEU A 269 3.17 -25.33 3.21
CA LEU A 269 3.86 -24.84 4.39
C LEU A 269 3.59 -25.80 5.54
N LYS A 270 4.63 -26.26 6.19
CA LYS A 270 4.57 -26.91 7.49
C LYS A 270 5.22 -26.00 8.53
N SER A 271 4.53 -25.78 9.63
CA SER A 271 5.06 -25.01 10.75
C SER A 271 4.69 -25.69 12.07
N GLN A 272 5.49 -25.46 13.10
CA GLN A 272 5.23 -25.93 14.47
C GLN A 272 5.85 -24.99 15.48
N ALA A 273 5.21 -24.90 16.65
CA ALA A 273 5.74 -24.18 17.78
C ALA A 273 5.28 -24.85 19.09
N PRO A 274 6.07 -24.76 20.19
CA PRO A 274 5.61 -25.21 21.50
C PRO A 274 4.50 -24.33 22.06
N SER A 275 4.51 -23.03 21.76
CA SER A 275 3.56 -22.02 22.25
C SER A 275 3.61 -20.77 21.39
N GLY A 276 2.79 -19.78 21.73
CA GLY A 276 2.76 -18.45 21.10
C GLY A 276 1.91 -18.36 19.84
N THR A 277 1.78 -17.16 19.33
CA THR A 277 1.03 -16.85 18.11
C THR A 277 2.00 -16.54 16.97
N VAL A 278 1.76 -17.13 15.81
CA VAL A 278 2.52 -16.84 14.60
C VAL A 278 1.58 -16.37 13.51
N HIS A 279 1.93 -15.27 12.87
CA HIS A 279 1.27 -14.74 11.68
C HIS A 279 2.05 -15.10 10.42
N TYR A 280 1.36 -15.46 9.35
CA TYR A 280 1.92 -15.82 8.05
C TYR A 280 1.26 -15.04 6.95
N TRP A 281 2.06 -14.50 6.01
CA TRP A 281 1.58 -13.86 4.78
C TRP A 281 2.19 -14.55 3.57
N ASN A 282 1.36 -14.92 2.60
CA ASN A 282 1.79 -15.51 1.33
C ASN A 282 1.73 -14.43 0.25
N VAL A 283 2.87 -13.92 -0.18
CA VAL A 283 2.98 -12.85 -1.18
C VAL A 283 3.78 -13.30 -2.39
N THR A 284 3.46 -12.72 -3.55
CA THR A 284 4.13 -13.03 -4.81
C THR A 284 5.59 -12.60 -4.78
N GLU A 285 6.49 -13.49 -5.20
CA GLU A 285 7.91 -13.22 -5.34
C GLU A 285 8.28 -13.07 -6.82
N LEU A 286 8.93 -11.96 -7.16
CA LEU A 286 9.45 -11.65 -8.48
C LEU A 286 10.96 -11.89 -8.53
N THR A 287 11.55 -11.92 -9.72
CA THR A 287 13.00 -12.04 -9.90
C THR A 287 13.75 -10.79 -9.49
N SER A 288 13.08 -9.65 -9.48
CA SER A 288 13.64 -8.34 -9.16
C SER A 288 13.29 -7.87 -7.75
N ASP A 289 12.14 -8.32 -7.21
CA ASP A 289 11.64 -7.88 -5.92
C ASP A 289 10.39 -8.66 -5.51
N VAL A 290 9.89 -8.41 -4.27
CA VAL A 290 8.60 -8.95 -3.79
C VAL A 290 7.46 -8.11 -4.37
N GLY A 291 6.50 -8.78 -4.99
CA GLY A 291 5.24 -8.15 -5.41
C GLY A 291 4.36 -7.81 -4.21
N ASN A 292 3.41 -6.91 -4.41
CA ASN A 292 2.43 -6.52 -3.39
C ASN A 292 1.11 -7.30 -3.47
N TRP A 293 1.11 -8.42 -4.21
CA TRP A 293 -0.06 -9.27 -4.38
C TRP A 293 -0.02 -10.45 -3.42
N GLY A 294 -1.04 -10.55 -2.58
CA GLY A 294 -1.31 -11.72 -1.76
C GLY A 294 -1.79 -12.90 -2.62
N MET A 295 -1.43 -14.10 -2.19
CA MET A 295 -1.96 -15.33 -2.76
C MET A 295 -2.53 -16.22 -1.66
N PRO A 296 -3.67 -16.90 -1.88
CA PRO A 296 -4.32 -17.62 -0.81
C PRO A 296 -3.45 -18.73 -0.19
N PHE A 297 -3.59 -18.90 1.11
CA PHE A 297 -3.35 -20.18 1.75
C PHE A 297 -4.63 -21.03 1.66
N SER A 298 -4.51 -22.29 1.24
CA SER A 298 -5.66 -23.15 1.04
C SER A 298 -5.62 -24.42 1.88
N SER A 299 -6.77 -24.81 2.41
CA SER A 299 -6.96 -26.14 2.99
C SER A 299 -6.98 -27.20 1.89
N LEU A 300 -6.38 -28.36 2.16
CA LEU A 300 -6.50 -29.57 1.35
C LEU A 300 -7.43 -30.63 2.00
N GLY A 301 -8.22 -30.23 2.98
CA GLY A 301 -9.10 -31.08 3.76
C GLY A 301 -8.71 -31.15 5.23
N SER A 302 -9.11 -32.18 5.94
CA SER A 302 -8.84 -32.33 7.38
C SER A 302 -7.34 -32.26 7.71
N GLY A 303 -7.01 -31.48 8.73
CA GLY A 303 -5.62 -31.22 9.16
C GLY A 303 -4.90 -30.12 8.39
N TYR A 304 -5.58 -29.42 7.48
CA TYR A 304 -5.05 -28.27 6.76
C TYR A 304 -5.83 -27.00 7.09
N THR A 305 -5.13 -25.92 7.36
CA THR A 305 -5.70 -24.60 7.62
C THR A 305 -5.83 -23.80 6.31
N ALA A 306 -6.96 -23.13 6.13
CA ALA A 306 -7.12 -22.11 5.08
C ALA A 306 -6.69 -20.75 5.60
N GLY A 307 -6.26 -19.86 4.70
CA GLY A 307 -6.03 -18.46 5.02
C GLY A 307 -7.32 -17.66 5.20
N ASN A 308 -7.12 -16.41 5.59
CA ASN A 308 -8.14 -15.37 5.65
C ASN A 308 -7.61 -14.07 5.01
N ASP A 309 -8.46 -13.07 4.85
CA ASP A 309 -8.16 -11.77 4.26
C ASP A 309 -7.94 -10.65 5.29
N SER A 310 -7.82 -11.01 6.57
CA SER A 310 -7.47 -10.07 7.64
C SER A 310 -5.97 -9.73 7.64
N ASN A 311 -5.58 -8.72 8.44
CA ASN A 311 -4.20 -8.30 8.58
C ASN A 311 -3.54 -7.95 7.23
N GLY A 312 -4.33 -7.38 6.32
CA GLY A 312 -3.95 -7.09 4.94
C GLY A 312 -3.29 -5.73 4.73
N ILE A 313 -3.04 -4.97 5.79
CA ILE A 313 -2.45 -3.63 5.72
C ILE A 313 -0.93 -3.72 5.89
N GLY A 314 -0.19 -3.43 4.82
CA GLY A 314 1.26 -3.52 4.78
C GLY A 314 1.97 -2.19 5.09
N THR A 315 3.30 -2.19 4.92
CA THR A 315 4.13 -0.97 5.02
C THR A 315 3.96 -0.12 3.75
N PRO A 316 3.80 1.23 3.83
CA PRO A 316 3.91 2.07 5.03
C PRO A 316 2.59 2.32 5.78
N ALA A 317 1.45 1.78 5.33
CA ALA A 317 0.15 2.05 5.91
C ALA A 317 0.00 1.57 7.37
N CYS A 318 0.81 0.59 7.79
CA CYS A 318 0.89 0.12 9.18
C CYS A 318 1.58 1.11 10.13
N SER A 319 2.26 2.17 9.64
CA SER A 319 2.96 3.15 10.48
C SER A 319 1.99 3.93 11.36
N ASN A 320 2.43 4.29 12.59
CA ASN A 320 1.56 4.89 13.59
C ASN A 320 1.06 6.29 13.19
N SER A 321 1.96 7.13 12.68
CA SER A 321 1.64 8.51 12.27
C SER A 321 0.99 8.60 10.89
N ALA A 322 1.05 7.53 10.08
CA ALA A 322 0.41 7.53 8.77
C ALA A 322 -1.12 7.49 8.89
N ILE A 323 -1.79 8.23 8.02
CA ILE A 323 -3.24 8.13 7.80
C ILE A 323 -3.47 7.07 6.73
N SER A 324 -3.88 5.86 7.13
CA SER A 324 -4.17 4.76 6.22
C SER A 324 -5.61 4.81 5.74
N VAL A 325 -5.82 4.66 4.42
CA VAL A 325 -7.10 4.93 3.77
C VAL A 325 -7.65 3.69 3.08
N ALA A 326 -8.81 3.22 3.53
CA ALA A 326 -9.60 2.20 2.86
C ALA A 326 -10.43 2.76 1.70
N ALA A 327 -10.96 1.86 0.88
CA ALA A 327 -11.75 2.21 -0.30
C ALA A 327 -13.22 1.86 -0.15
N TYR A 328 -14.09 2.76 -0.63
CA TYR A 328 -15.51 2.48 -0.84
C TYR A 328 -16.01 3.01 -2.19
N ALA A 329 -17.19 2.56 -2.64
CA ALA A 329 -17.87 3.13 -3.81
C ALA A 329 -18.52 4.46 -3.43
N ALA A 330 -18.18 5.56 -4.12
CA ALA A 330 -18.87 6.82 -3.92
C ALA A 330 -20.38 6.66 -4.15
N ASN A 331 -21.18 7.43 -3.40
CA ASN A 331 -22.62 7.48 -3.64
C ASN A 331 -22.88 8.24 -4.96
N PHE A 332 -23.83 7.75 -5.73
CA PHE A 332 -24.27 8.37 -6.96
C PHE A 332 -25.76 8.08 -7.21
N TYR A 333 -26.42 8.95 -7.96
CA TYR A 333 -27.78 8.67 -8.41
C TYR A 333 -27.75 7.96 -9.77
N THR A 334 -28.49 6.85 -9.87
CA THR A 334 -28.70 6.17 -11.14
C THR A 334 -29.55 7.02 -12.08
N ALA A 335 -29.61 6.67 -13.36
CA ALA A 335 -30.48 7.36 -14.33
C ALA A 335 -31.96 7.35 -13.93
N GLY A 336 -32.39 6.37 -13.11
CA GLY A 336 -33.74 6.30 -12.54
C GLY A 336 -33.95 7.07 -11.23
N GLY A 337 -32.95 7.87 -10.78
CA GLY A 337 -33.01 8.66 -9.56
C GLY A 337 -32.82 7.88 -8.27
N THR A 338 -32.39 6.62 -8.34
CA THR A 338 -32.12 5.81 -7.14
C THR A 338 -30.69 6.06 -6.67
N LEU A 339 -30.53 6.31 -5.36
CA LEU A 339 -29.20 6.40 -4.74
C LEU A 339 -28.54 5.01 -4.76
N ALA A 340 -27.32 4.95 -5.23
CA ALA A 340 -26.48 3.76 -5.29
C ALA A 340 -25.06 4.08 -4.82
N GLY A 341 -24.24 3.04 -4.61
CA GLY A 341 -22.89 3.20 -4.05
C GLY A 341 -22.91 3.10 -2.52
N GLY A 342 -21.88 3.60 -1.89
CA GLY A 342 -21.70 3.62 -0.43
C GLY A 342 -21.08 2.35 0.17
N ALA A 343 -21.09 1.21 -0.52
CA ALA A 343 -20.56 -0.05 -0.02
C ALA A 343 -19.01 -0.06 0.02
N PRO A 344 -18.38 -0.82 0.94
CA PRO A 344 -16.92 -0.99 0.96
C PRO A 344 -16.45 -1.66 -0.33
N ALA A 345 -15.25 -1.35 -0.74
CA ALA A 345 -14.63 -2.05 -1.87
C ALA A 345 -14.13 -3.41 -1.42
N ASN A 346 -14.55 -4.46 -2.10
CA ASN A 346 -14.16 -5.83 -1.76
C ASN A 346 -12.64 -6.11 -1.85
N PHE A 347 -11.92 -5.31 -2.65
CA PHE A 347 -10.46 -5.39 -2.75
C PHE A 347 -9.74 -4.63 -1.64
N SER A 348 -10.41 -3.74 -0.89
CA SER A 348 -9.74 -2.94 0.15
C SER A 348 -9.19 -3.84 1.24
N SER A 349 -7.88 -3.75 1.48
CA SER A 349 -7.25 -4.47 2.58
C SER A 349 -7.82 -4.05 3.92
N THR A 350 -7.93 -5.01 4.83
CA THR A 350 -8.49 -4.84 6.17
C THR A 350 -7.44 -5.05 7.25
N GLY A 351 -7.70 -4.46 8.42
CA GLY A 351 -6.92 -4.71 9.64
C GLY A 351 -7.35 -5.99 10.37
N PRO A 352 -7.04 -6.09 11.68
CA PRO A 352 -6.11 -5.23 12.40
C PRO A 352 -4.64 -5.45 11.95
N LEU A 353 -3.69 -4.71 12.53
CA LEU A 353 -2.27 -5.05 12.37
C LEU A 353 -1.92 -6.28 13.20
N MET A 354 -0.72 -6.81 13.01
CA MET A 354 -0.19 -7.98 13.73
C MET A 354 -0.17 -7.81 15.26
N ASN A 355 -0.14 -6.58 15.76
CA ASN A 355 -0.17 -6.24 17.19
C ASN A 355 -1.57 -5.80 17.65
N ASP A 356 -2.61 -6.18 16.93
CA ASP A 356 -4.02 -5.85 17.16
C ASP A 356 -4.36 -4.34 17.11
N THR A 357 -3.43 -3.47 16.65
CA THR A 357 -3.73 -2.06 16.36
C THR A 357 -4.75 -1.96 15.23
N LEU A 358 -5.82 -1.19 15.45
CA LEU A 358 -6.85 -1.00 14.43
C LEU A 358 -6.33 -0.09 13.31
N LYS A 359 -6.51 -0.55 12.11
CA LYS A 359 -6.31 0.09 10.82
C LYS A 359 -7.35 -0.48 9.84
N PRO A 360 -7.74 0.27 8.80
CA PRO A 360 -7.29 1.61 8.39
C PRO A 360 -7.77 2.69 9.38
N ASP A 361 -7.33 3.96 9.18
CA ASP A 361 -7.78 5.09 10.00
C ASP A 361 -9.11 5.67 9.50
N ILE A 362 -9.29 5.70 8.18
CA ILE A 362 -10.43 6.34 7.52
C ILE A 362 -10.72 5.64 6.18
N SER A 363 -11.91 5.83 5.62
CA SER A 363 -12.25 5.39 4.28
C SER A 363 -12.63 6.55 3.35
N ALA A 364 -12.33 6.40 2.05
CA ALA A 364 -12.63 7.39 1.01
C ALA A 364 -13.03 6.71 -0.31
N PRO A 365 -13.65 7.45 -1.26
CA PRO A 365 -13.99 6.93 -2.57
C PRO A 365 -12.80 6.32 -3.31
N GLY A 366 -12.91 5.05 -3.71
CA GLY A 366 -11.83 4.33 -4.40
C GLY A 366 -12.30 3.42 -5.53
N ILE A 367 -13.61 3.41 -5.85
CA ILE A 367 -14.18 2.63 -6.97
C ILE A 367 -14.59 3.57 -8.09
N GLN A 368 -14.09 3.30 -9.31
CA GLN A 368 -14.44 4.03 -10.54
C GLN A 368 -14.22 5.55 -10.42
N VAL A 369 -13.13 5.95 -9.78
CA VAL A 369 -12.78 7.36 -9.62
C VAL A 369 -12.18 7.88 -10.93
N THR A 370 -12.75 8.96 -11.45
CA THR A 370 -12.29 9.62 -12.71
C THR A 370 -11.16 10.59 -12.41
N SER A 371 -10.07 10.49 -13.17
CA SER A 371 -8.95 11.45 -13.11
C SER A 371 -8.14 11.45 -14.39
N SER A 372 -7.14 12.34 -14.46
CA SER A 372 -6.25 12.51 -15.62
C SER A 372 -5.34 11.31 -15.84
N MET A 373 -5.14 10.96 -17.11
CA MET A 373 -4.20 9.93 -17.55
C MET A 373 -2.94 10.57 -18.13
N SER A 374 -1.83 9.85 -18.06
CA SER A 374 -0.62 10.28 -18.76
C SER A 374 -0.78 10.11 -20.26
N SER A 375 -0.37 11.11 -21.04
CA SER A 375 -0.32 11.00 -22.51
C SER A 375 0.81 10.07 -23.03
N TYR A 376 1.62 9.52 -22.13
CA TYR A 376 2.70 8.58 -22.44
C TYR A 376 2.35 7.13 -22.07
N THR A 377 1.17 6.90 -21.47
CA THR A 377 0.81 5.57 -20.98
C THR A 377 0.66 4.56 -22.12
N ASP A 378 1.06 3.32 -21.85
CA ASP A 378 0.83 2.14 -22.67
C ASP A 378 -0.33 1.27 -22.15
N ALA A 379 -0.95 1.66 -21.03
CA ALA A 379 -2.07 0.93 -20.44
C ALA A 379 -3.34 1.11 -21.30
N ALA A 380 -4.11 0.04 -21.42
CA ALA A 380 -5.44 0.09 -22.00
C ALA A 380 -6.46 0.60 -20.98
N TYR A 381 -7.28 1.58 -21.36
CA TYR A 381 -8.35 2.13 -20.53
C TYR A 381 -9.50 2.66 -21.41
N THR A 382 -10.63 2.97 -20.77
CA THR A 382 -11.74 3.62 -21.44
C THR A 382 -11.72 5.11 -21.13
N THR A 383 -11.57 5.94 -22.16
CA THR A 383 -11.62 7.41 -22.08
C THR A 383 -13.03 7.88 -21.73
N ILE A 384 -13.15 8.74 -20.73
CA ILE A 384 -14.39 9.40 -20.32
C ILE A 384 -14.51 10.76 -21.03
N THR A 385 -13.44 11.53 -21.04
CA THR A 385 -13.30 12.80 -21.76
C THR A 385 -11.84 13.08 -22.03
N SER A 386 -11.54 14.02 -22.91
CA SER A 386 -10.18 14.40 -23.30
C SER A 386 -10.03 15.91 -23.34
N VAL A 387 -8.80 16.37 -23.15
CA VAL A 387 -8.42 17.78 -23.31
C VAL A 387 -7.16 17.87 -24.17
N ASP A 388 -7.20 18.70 -25.21
CA ASP A 388 -6.04 18.97 -26.04
C ASP A 388 -5.24 20.15 -25.49
N PHE A 389 -3.94 19.96 -25.35
CA PHE A 389 -3.00 20.97 -24.91
C PHE A 389 -1.62 20.76 -25.54
N ASN A 390 -0.99 21.81 -26.07
CA ASN A 390 0.35 21.76 -26.69
C ASN A 390 0.51 20.60 -27.69
N SER A 391 -0.46 20.43 -28.59
CA SER A 391 -0.47 19.38 -29.61
C SER A 391 -0.48 17.94 -29.08
N ARG A 392 -0.91 17.73 -27.85
CA ARG A 392 -1.14 16.42 -27.23
C ARG A 392 -2.54 16.34 -26.66
N THR A 393 -3.10 15.15 -26.70
CA THR A 393 -4.38 14.83 -26.07
C THR A 393 -4.13 14.20 -24.71
N TYR A 394 -4.83 14.69 -23.68
CA TYR A 394 -4.79 14.20 -22.32
C TYR A 394 -6.17 13.69 -21.93
N ASP A 395 -6.23 12.40 -21.69
CA ASP A 395 -7.46 11.70 -21.35
C ASP A 395 -7.76 11.75 -19.86
N PHE A 396 -9.05 11.61 -19.55
CA PHE A 396 -9.56 11.29 -18.23
C PHE A 396 -10.20 9.91 -18.28
N ALA A 397 -9.87 9.06 -17.32
CA ALA A 397 -10.39 7.70 -17.25
C ALA A 397 -10.73 7.33 -15.81
N ARG A 398 -11.45 6.20 -15.63
CA ARG A 398 -11.82 5.66 -14.32
C ARG A 398 -10.87 4.55 -13.93
N LEU A 399 -10.33 4.65 -12.71
CA LEU A 399 -9.59 3.58 -12.08
C LEU A 399 -10.22 3.23 -10.71
N SER A 400 -9.88 2.03 -10.21
CA SER A 400 -10.30 1.57 -8.89
C SER A 400 -9.12 1.06 -8.10
N GLY A 401 -9.11 1.31 -6.79
CA GLY A 401 -8.05 0.92 -5.87
C GLY A 401 -8.06 1.80 -4.62
N THR A 402 -7.45 1.35 -3.54
CA THR A 402 -7.12 2.21 -2.40
C THR A 402 -6.13 3.31 -2.79
N SER A 403 -5.43 3.12 -3.91
CA SER A 403 -4.63 4.16 -4.59
C SER A 403 -5.45 5.36 -5.07
N MET A 404 -6.75 5.21 -5.25
CA MET A 404 -7.66 6.31 -5.61
C MET A 404 -8.28 6.93 -4.36
N SER A 405 -8.43 6.19 -3.26
CA SER A 405 -8.94 6.69 -1.98
C SER A 405 -7.92 7.56 -1.25
N SER A 406 -6.67 7.14 -1.20
CA SER A 406 -5.59 7.84 -0.50
C SER A 406 -5.41 9.29 -0.98
N PRO A 407 -5.34 9.60 -2.29
CA PRO A 407 -5.21 10.97 -2.76
C PRO A 407 -6.43 11.85 -2.50
N VAL A 408 -7.64 11.28 -2.32
CA VAL A 408 -8.80 12.04 -1.85
C VAL A 408 -8.52 12.60 -0.46
N VAL A 409 -8.05 11.73 0.46
CA VAL A 409 -7.71 12.15 1.83
C VAL A 409 -6.50 13.08 1.84
N ALA A 410 -5.48 12.83 1.01
CA ALA A 410 -4.32 13.73 0.90
C ALA A 410 -4.73 15.16 0.45
N GLY A 411 -5.67 15.26 -0.49
CA GLY A 411 -6.25 16.54 -0.88
C GLY A 411 -7.02 17.21 0.27
N VAL A 412 -7.81 16.44 1.03
CA VAL A 412 -8.50 16.97 2.23
C VAL A 412 -7.50 17.45 3.28
N VAL A 413 -6.43 16.71 3.53
CA VAL A 413 -5.33 17.13 4.43
C VAL A 413 -4.70 18.43 3.96
N ALA A 414 -4.46 18.61 2.67
CA ALA A 414 -3.93 19.84 2.12
C ALA A 414 -4.89 21.02 2.36
N LEU A 415 -6.21 20.84 2.21
CA LEU A 415 -7.22 21.86 2.54
C LEU A 415 -7.26 22.18 4.04
N ILE A 416 -7.15 21.18 4.92
CA ILE A 416 -7.07 21.36 6.39
C ILE A 416 -5.85 22.24 6.74
N LEU A 417 -4.67 21.91 6.18
CA LEU A 417 -3.44 22.65 6.42
C LEU A 417 -3.45 24.05 5.79
N ASN A 418 -4.18 24.24 4.69
CA ASN A 418 -4.41 25.58 4.13
C ASN A 418 -5.33 26.41 5.02
N ALA A 419 -6.35 25.80 5.61
CA ALA A 419 -7.27 26.45 6.55
C ALA A 419 -6.57 26.81 7.87
N ASN A 420 -5.69 25.92 8.37
CA ASN A 420 -4.91 26.15 9.59
C ASN A 420 -3.51 25.54 9.48
N PRO A 421 -2.51 26.31 9.04
CA PRO A 421 -1.16 25.83 8.84
C PRO A 421 -0.39 25.51 10.14
N THR A 422 -0.94 25.83 11.31
CA THR A 422 -0.29 25.58 12.60
C THR A 422 -0.57 24.19 13.17
N LEU A 423 -1.53 23.45 12.59
CA LEU A 423 -1.89 22.12 13.05
C LEU A 423 -0.72 21.15 12.93
N THR A 424 -0.51 20.34 13.95
CA THR A 424 0.42 19.22 13.91
C THR A 424 -0.16 18.05 13.12
N PRO A 425 0.66 17.13 12.60
CA PRO A 425 0.15 15.94 11.89
C PRO A 425 -0.82 15.11 12.73
N ALA A 426 -0.58 14.98 14.04
CA ALA A 426 -1.48 14.29 14.95
C ALA A 426 -2.85 15.00 15.03
N GLN A 427 -2.88 16.33 15.16
CA GLN A 427 -4.12 17.10 15.16
C GLN A 427 -4.88 16.99 13.83
N VAL A 428 -4.17 16.95 12.70
CA VAL A 428 -4.79 16.71 11.38
C VAL A 428 -5.45 15.34 11.34
N LYS A 429 -4.75 14.31 11.80
CA LYS A 429 -5.29 12.93 11.90
C LYS A 429 -6.51 12.87 12.80
N ASP A 430 -6.44 13.51 13.97
CA ASP A 430 -7.57 13.61 14.93
C ASP A 430 -8.78 14.30 14.31
N ILE A 431 -8.60 15.41 13.59
CA ILE A 431 -9.69 16.09 12.87
C ILE A 431 -10.35 15.14 11.86
N ILE A 432 -9.59 14.43 11.07
CA ILE A 432 -10.12 13.48 10.07
C ILE A 432 -10.94 12.38 10.74
N ILE A 433 -10.45 11.82 11.86
CA ILE A 433 -11.12 10.77 12.62
C ILE A 433 -12.41 11.30 13.27
N GLN A 434 -12.33 12.42 13.96
CA GLN A 434 -13.47 12.99 14.71
C GLN A 434 -14.58 13.54 13.82
N THR A 435 -14.26 13.91 12.58
CA THR A 435 -15.23 14.43 11.62
C THR A 435 -15.70 13.38 10.62
N ALA A 436 -15.24 12.14 10.75
CA ALA A 436 -15.68 11.03 9.91
C ALA A 436 -17.20 10.85 10.01
N ARG A 437 -17.82 10.45 8.90
CA ARG A 437 -19.26 10.22 8.86
C ARG A 437 -19.60 8.73 8.78
N GLU A 438 -20.67 8.38 9.41
CA GLU A 438 -21.34 7.10 9.30
C GLU A 438 -22.53 7.18 8.33
N ASP A 439 -22.93 6.05 7.80
CA ASP A 439 -24.16 5.93 7.01
C ASP A 439 -24.74 4.50 7.10
N SER A 440 -25.75 4.20 6.28
CA SER A 440 -26.39 2.87 6.28
C SER A 440 -25.46 1.72 5.90
N HIS A 441 -24.32 1.98 5.26
CA HIS A 441 -23.33 0.97 4.88
C HIS A 441 -22.27 0.74 5.97
N THR A 442 -21.89 1.79 6.69
CA THR A 442 -20.96 1.66 7.82
C THR A 442 -21.66 1.10 9.05
N GLY A 443 -22.97 1.39 9.20
CA GLY A 443 -23.64 1.24 10.48
C GLY A 443 -23.05 2.20 11.52
N VAL A 444 -23.36 1.92 12.80
CA VAL A 444 -22.76 2.61 13.95
C VAL A 444 -21.39 1.94 14.22
N LEU A 445 -20.34 2.72 14.18
CA LEU A 445 -18.99 2.25 14.38
C LEU A 445 -18.56 2.36 15.85
N PRO A 446 -17.72 1.44 16.35
CA PRO A 446 -17.11 1.61 17.67
C PRO A 446 -16.20 2.83 17.72
N PRO A 447 -16.02 3.46 18.89
CA PRO A 447 -15.14 4.62 19.03
C PRO A 447 -13.70 4.39 18.61
N GLU A 448 -13.21 3.17 18.77
CA GLU A 448 -11.88 2.71 18.35
C GLU A 448 -11.75 2.50 16.85
N GLY A 449 -12.87 2.50 16.13
CA GLY A 449 -12.93 2.25 14.69
C GLY A 449 -13.26 0.80 14.32
N ASP A 450 -13.25 0.52 13.02
CA ASP A 450 -13.55 -0.78 12.40
C ASP A 450 -12.45 -1.18 11.42
N VAL A 451 -12.22 -2.47 11.26
CA VAL A 451 -11.13 -3.01 10.40
C VAL A 451 -11.33 -2.77 8.90
N ASN A 452 -12.55 -2.45 8.46
CA ASN A 452 -12.88 -2.16 7.06
C ASN A 452 -12.98 -0.66 6.79
N TRP A 453 -13.54 0.09 7.75
CA TRP A 453 -13.94 1.48 7.57
C TRP A 453 -13.01 2.48 8.26
N GLY A 454 -12.17 2.00 9.21
CA GLY A 454 -11.54 2.88 10.18
C GLY A 454 -12.60 3.55 11.04
N HIS A 455 -12.50 4.85 11.22
CA HIS A 455 -13.49 5.63 11.96
C HIS A 455 -14.68 6.09 11.09
N GLY A 456 -14.79 5.60 9.85
CA GLY A 456 -15.88 5.90 8.95
C GLY A 456 -15.44 6.49 7.61
N LYS A 457 -16.31 7.23 6.96
CA LYS A 457 -16.09 7.86 5.66
C LYS A 457 -15.59 9.29 5.82
N ILE A 458 -14.62 9.68 5.00
CA ILE A 458 -14.08 11.06 5.02
C ILE A 458 -15.18 12.10 4.84
N ASN A 459 -15.14 13.15 5.65
CA ASN A 459 -16.00 14.33 5.59
C ASN A 459 -15.16 15.59 5.43
N ALA A 460 -14.82 15.90 4.18
CA ALA A 460 -13.95 17.03 3.85
C ALA A 460 -14.48 18.37 4.36
N TYR A 461 -15.80 18.58 4.25
CA TYR A 461 -16.43 19.84 4.66
C TYR A 461 -16.29 20.08 6.16
N LEU A 462 -16.70 19.10 6.98
CA LEU A 462 -16.63 19.25 8.44
C LEU A 462 -15.17 19.30 8.93
N ALA A 463 -14.27 18.55 8.30
CA ALA A 463 -12.85 18.58 8.64
C ALA A 463 -12.22 19.96 8.42
N VAL A 464 -12.52 20.62 7.30
CA VAL A 464 -12.03 21.97 7.01
C VAL A 464 -12.68 23.01 7.96
N GLN A 465 -13.97 22.90 8.22
CA GLN A 465 -14.64 23.78 9.20
C GLN A 465 -14.01 23.65 10.60
N THR A 466 -13.74 22.42 11.03
CA THR A 466 -13.09 22.16 12.33
C THR A 466 -11.69 22.79 12.38
N ALA A 467 -10.92 22.67 11.30
CA ALA A 467 -9.59 23.29 11.18
C ALA A 467 -9.64 24.83 11.26
N LEU A 468 -10.70 25.45 10.71
CA LEU A 468 -10.93 26.89 10.80
C LEU A 468 -11.41 27.34 12.20
N GLY A 469 -11.73 26.42 13.11
CA GLY A 469 -12.33 26.73 14.41
C GLY A 469 -13.78 27.22 14.29
N VAL A 470 -14.45 26.98 13.19
CA VAL A 470 -15.85 27.34 12.98
C VAL A 470 -16.73 26.25 13.57
N VAL A 471 -17.26 26.48 14.78
CA VAL A 471 -18.25 25.59 15.39
C VAL A 471 -19.64 26.02 14.87
N GLY A 472 -20.08 25.34 13.81
CA GLY A 472 -21.42 25.52 13.24
C GLY A 472 -22.09 24.17 13.06
N THR A 473 -23.25 23.96 13.66
CA THR A 473 -24.17 22.90 13.28
C THR A 473 -24.73 23.23 11.89
N VAL A 474 -24.30 22.53 10.87
CA VAL A 474 -24.96 22.58 9.56
C VAL A 474 -25.83 21.33 9.46
N GLU A 475 -27.15 21.54 9.52
CA GLU A 475 -28.10 20.54 9.04
C GLU A 475 -27.89 20.43 7.51
N ILE A 476 -27.36 19.32 7.04
CA ILE A 476 -27.35 18.97 5.62
C ILE A 476 -28.72 18.36 5.38
N GLU A 477 -29.60 19.08 4.68
CA GLU A 477 -30.79 18.47 4.10
C GLU A 477 -30.33 17.34 3.14
N GLN A 478 -30.82 16.12 3.40
CA GLN A 478 -30.49 14.89 2.67
C GLN A 478 -31.16 14.85 1.29
#